data_d60d0d3987705844e973a96934b07a06
#
_entry.id   d60d0d3987705844e973a96934b07a06
#
_cell.length_a   1.000
_cell.length_b   1.000
_cell.length_c   1.000
_cell.angle_alpha   90.00
_cell.angle_beta   90.00
_cell.angle_gamma   90.00
#
_symmetry.space_group_name_H-M   'P 1'
#
loop_
_entity.id
_entity.type
_entity.pdbx_description
1 polymer ?
#
loop_
_entity_poly.entity_id
_entity_poly.type
_entity_poly.pdbx_seq_one_letter_code
_entity_poly.pdbx_strand_id
1 'polypeptide(L)'
;RSSYIEAIQKAKQGDFEGARESVSAGQKEFLKGHEAHFSLLQKEAQGVMVGGSLILIHAEDQLMSAENFKIIAEEMIANYEKMAELEKRLESQRG
;
A
#
# COMPACT_ATOMS: atom_id res chain seq x y z
N ARG A 1 -4.90 10.72 -0.09
CA ARG A 1 -3.63 10.34 0.52
C ARG A 1 -3.55 8.84 0.70
N SER A 2 -2.43 8.26 0.38
CA SER A 2 -2.27 6.81 0.42
C SER A 2 -2.13 6.29 1.86
N SER A 3 -2.89 5.24 2.18
CA SER A 3 -2.78 4.55 3.45
C SER A 3 -1.40 3.91 3.62
N TYR A 4 -0.74 3.55 2.53
CA TYR A 4 0.61 2.99 2.58
C TYR A 4 1.64 4.03 3.01
N ILE A 5 1.48 5.28 2.55
CA ILE A 5 2.34 6.37 3.00
C ILE A 5 2.13 6.64 4.49
N GLU A 6 0.88 6.61 4.94
CA GLU A 6 0.56 6.75 6.36
C GLU A 6 1.18 5.63 7.19
N ALA A 7 1.19 4.41 6.66
CA ALA A 7 1.82 3.28 7.33
C ALA A 7 3.32 3.53 7.55
N ILE A 8 4.00 4.05 6.54
CA ILE A 8 5.43 4.38 6.65
C ILE A 8 5.64 5.44 7.70
N GLN A 9 4.82 6.48 7.72
CA GLN A 9 4.93 7.56 8.70
C GLN A 9 4.74 7.05 10.12
N LYS A 10 3.77 6.18 10.34
CA LYS A 10 3.52 5.59 11.65
C LYS A 10 4.68 4.70 12.10
N ALA A 11 5.21 3.90 11.18
CA ALA A 11 6.37 3.05 11.48
C ALA A 11 7.59 3.89 11.87
N LYS A 12 7.78 5.01 11.19
CA LYS A 12 8.87 5.94 11.49
C LYS A 12 8.78 6.49 12.89
N GLN A 13 7.56 6.64 13.41
CA GLN A 13 7.30 7.12 14.76
C GLN A 13 7.31 6.02 15.82
N GLY A 14 7.50 4.78 15.39
CA GLY A 14 7.50 3.64 16.30
C GLY A 14 6.13 3.02 16.53
N ASP A 15 5.10 3.51 15.85
CA ASP A 15 3.73 2.97 15.95
C ASP A 15 3.55 1.85 14.92
N PHE A 16 4.08 0.66 15.24
CA PHE A 16 4.06 -0.47 14.31
C PHE A 16 2.68 -1.10 14.17
N GLU A 17 1.91 -1.12 15.25
CA GLU A 17 0.54 -1.62 15.18
C GLU A 17 -0.32 -0.73 14.29
N GLY A 18 -0.24 0.59 14.45
CA GLY A 18 -0.92 1.54 13.60
C GLY A 18 -0.46 1.46 12.15
N ALA A 19 0.84 1.21 11.95
CA ALA A 19 1.39 1.03 10.60
C ALA A 19 0.76 -0.17 9.91
N ARG A 20 0.65 -1.30 10.61
CA ARG A 20 0.02 -2.50 10.05
C ARG A 20 -1.46 -2.29 9.74
N GLU A 21 -2.16 -1.54 10.58
CA GLU A 21 -3.56 -1.18 10.34
C GLU A 21 -3.69 -0.35 9.08
N SER A 22 -2.78 0.59 8.86
CA SER A 22 -2.77 1.43 7.65
C SER A 22 -2.48 0.60 6.39
N VAL A 23 -1.59 -0.40 6.48
CA VAL A 23 -1.35 -1.33 5.37
C VAL A 23 -2.63 -2.11 5.06
N SER A 24 -3.32 -2.59 6.08
CA SER A 24 -4.58 -3.32 5.92
C SER A 24 -5.64 -2.46 5.22
N ALA A 25 -5.75 -1.19 5.64
CA ALA A 25 -6.66 -0.24 4.99
C ALA A 25 -6.30 -0.03 3.52
N GLY A 26 -5.00 0.10 3.22
CA GLY A 26 -4.52 0.23 1.86
C GLY A 26 -4.84 -0.98 0.99
N GLN A 27 -4.74 -2.18 1.56
CA GLN A 27 -5.11 -3.41 0.86
C GLN A 27 -6.60 -3.45 0.50
N LYS A 28 -7.46 -2.99 1.40
CA LYS A 28 -8.89 -2.92 1.13
C LYS A 28 -9.19 -1.94 0.00
N GLU A 29 -8.53 -0.79 -0.01
CA GLU A 29 -8.65 0.18 -1.08
C GLU A 29 -8.18 -0.40 -2.41
N PHE A 30 -7.06 -1.13 -2.38
CA PHE A 30 -6.51 -1.80 -3.56
C PHE A 30 -7.51 -2.81 -4.14
N LEU A 31 -8.14 -3.64 -3.29
CA LEU A 31 -9.12 -4.63 -3.73
C LEU A 31 -10.32 -3.98 -4.38
N LYS A 32 -10.80 -2.87 -3.85
CA LYS A 32 -11.89 -2.10 -4.46
C LYS A 32 -11.53 -1.60 -5.85
N GLY A 33 -10.31 -1.06 -5.98
CA GLY A 33 -9.81 -0.59 -7.27
C GLY A 33 -9.66 -1.73 -8.26
N HIS A 34 -9.20 -2.89 -7.81
CA HIS A 34 -9.06 -4.08 -8.64
C HIS A 34 -10.42 -4.58 -9.15
N GLU A 35 -11.43 -4.58 -8.30
CA GLU A 35 -12.79 -4.96 -8.68
C GLU A 35 -13.36 -4.01 -9.72
N ALA A 36 -13.15 -2.71 -9.54
CA ALA A 36 -13.60 -1.70 -10.50
C ALA A 36 -12.92 -1.89 -11.85
N HIS A 37 -11.62 -2.16 -11.85
CA HIS A 37 -10.84 -2.41 -13.06
C HIS A 37 -11.36 -3.65 -13.79
N PHE A 38 -11.61 -4.73 -13.05
CA PHE A 38 -12.14 -5.97 -13.60
C PHE A 38 -13.52 -5.74 -14.23
N SER A 39 -14.37 -4.96 -13.56
CA SER A 39 -15.70 -4.61 -14.08
C SER A 39 -15.61 -3.87 -15.41
N LEU A 40 -14.67 -2.94 -15.54
CA LEU A 40 -14.43 -2.21 -16.80
C LEU A 40 -13.99 -3.15 -17.92
N LEU A 41 -13.10 -4.09 -17.60
CA LEU A 41 -12.63 -5.08 -18.57
C LEU A 41 -13.77 -5.96 -19.07
N GLN A 42 -14.66 -6.37 -18.16
CA GLN A 42 -15.82 -7.17 -18.52
C GLN A 42 -16.76 -6.40 -19.47
N LYS A 43 -16.99 -5.12 -19.20
CA LYS A 43 -17.81 -4.28 -20.06
C LYS A 43 -17.21 -4.11 -21.44
N GLU A 44 -15.90 -3.92 -21.53
CA GLU A 44 -15.22 -3.85 -22.83
C GLU A 44 -15.35 -5.15 -23.62
N ALA A 45 -15.19 -6.28 -22.94
CA ALA A 45 -15.32 -7.60 -23.56
C ALA A 45 -16.74 -7.83 -24.11
N GLN A 46 -17.75 -7.19 -23.51
CA GLN A 46 -19.15 -7.27 -23.94
C GLN A 46 -19.47 -6.24 -25.04
N GLY A 47 -18.50 -5.45 -25.47
CA GLY A 47 -18.68 -4.45 -26.50
C GLY A 47 -19.31 -3.15 -26.04
N VAL A 48 -19.38 -2.94 -24.73
CA VAL A 48 -19.91 -1.70 -24.15
C VAL A 48 -18.83 -0.64 -24.14
N MET A 49 -19.12 0.52 -24.70
CA MET A 49 -18.18 1.65 -24.70
C MET A 49 -18.14 2.29 -23.32
N VAL A 50 -16.99 2.24 -22.66
CA VAL A 50 -16.81 2.78 -21.31
C VAL A 50 -15.83 3.95 -21.28
N GLY A 51 -15.96 4.88 -22.18
CA GLY A 51 -15.12 6.08 -22.19
C GLY A 51 -13.72 5.88 -22.72
N GLY A 52 -13.45 4.75 -23.38
CA GLY A 52 -12.22 4.52 -24.10
C GLY A 52 -11.12 3.86 -23.28
N SER A 53 -10.07 3.45 -23.99
CA SER A 53 -8.93 2.75 -23.45
C SER A 53 -8.10 3.59 -22.47
N LEU A 54 -8.21 4.91 -22.54
CA LEU A 54 -7.45 5.82 -21.69
C LEU A 54 -7.81 5.67 -20.22
N ILE A 55 -9.09 5.51 -19.92
CA ILE A 55 -9.56 5.30 -18.54
C ILE A 55 -9.04 3.97 -18.01
N LEU A 56 -9.05 2.95 -18.83
CA LEU A 56 -8.57 1.63 -18.46
C LEU A 56 -7.07 1.62 -18.19
N ILE A 57 -6.29 2.28 -19.04
CA ILE A 57 -4.84 2.41 -18.85
C ILE A 57 -4.54 3.16 -17.55
N HIS A 58 -5.28 4.24 -17.28
CA HIS A 58 -5.10 5.01 -16.06
C HIS A 58 -5.40 4.18 -14.82
N ALA A 59 -6.47 3.38 -14.86
CA ALA A 59 -6.83 2.49 -13.75
C ALA A 59 -5.75 1.44 -13.51
N GLU A 60 -5.18 0.85 -14.57
CA GLU A 60 -4.08 -0.09 -14.44
C GLU A 60 -2.85 0.53 -13.82
N ASP A 61 -2.48 1.74 -14.25
CA ASP A 61 -1.35 2.48 -13.70
C ASP A 61 -1.52 2.72 -12.21
N GLN A 62 -2.71 3.11 -11.78
CA GLN A 62 -2.98 3.35 -10.37
C GLN A 62 -2.89 2.08 -9.54
N LEU A 63 -3.39 0.96 -10.06
CA LEU A 63 -3.31 -0.33 -9.36
C LEU A 63 -1.87 -0.81 -9.24
N MET A 64 -1.09 -0.70 -10.28
CA MET A 64 0.33 -1.08 -10.25
C MET A 64 1.11 -0.20 -9.29
N SER A 65 0.84 1.09 -9.29
CA SER A 65 1.47 2.02 -8.35
C SER A 65 1.14 1.67 -6.90
N ALA A 66 -0.14 1.37 -6.64
CA ALA A 66 -0.58 0.99 -5.29
C ALA A 66 0.09 -0.29 -4.82
N GLU A 67 0.24 -1.27 -5.70
CA GLU A 67 0.93 -2.52 -5.39
C GLU A 67 2.39 -2.29 -5.04
N ASN A 68 3.07 -1.44 -5.79
CA ASN A 68 4.46 -1.07 -5.52
C ASN A 68 4.59 -0.35 -4.18
N PHE A 69 3.69 0.57 -3.89
CA PHE A 69 3.69 1.28 -2.61
C PHE A 69 3.46 0.33 -1.43
N LYS A 70 2.62 -0.69 -1.61
CA LYS A 70 2.41 -1.70 -0.57
C LYS A 70 3.70 -2.42 -0.24
N ILE A 71 4.42 -2.88 -1.26
CA ILE A 71 5.69 -3.59 -1.09
C ILE A 71 6.70 -2.69 -0.36
N ILE A 72 6.83 -1.45 -0.80
CA ILE A 72 7.73 -0.49 -0.18
C ILE A 72 7.35 -0.23 1.27
N ALA A 73 6.05 -0.05 1.54
CA ALA A 73 5.58 0.21 2.90
C ALA A 73 5.92 -0.96 3.83
N GLU A 74 5.68 -2.19 3.39
CA GLU A 74 5.98 -3.37 4.19
C GLU A 74 7.48 -3.49 4.48
N GLU A 75 8.33 -3.22 3.49
CA GLU A 75 9.78 -3.25 3.67
C GLU A 75 10.24 -2.15 4.63
N MET A 76 9.67 -0.95 4.51
CA MET A 76 10.03 0.15 5.40
C MET A 76 9.61 -0.12 6.84
N ILE A 77 8.43 -0.70 7.05
CA ILE A 77 7.97 -1.09 8.38
C ILE A 77 8.95 -2.08 9.01
N ALA A 78 9.34 -3.12 8.26
CA ALA A 78 10.29 -4.12 8.73
C ALA A 78 11.62 -3.49 9.11
N ASN A 79 12.09 -2.54 8.29
CA ASN A 79 13.35 -1.84 8.57
C ASN A 79 13.25 -0.99 9.84
N TYR A 80 12.18 -0.27 10.02
CA TYR A 80 12.00 0.55 11.22
C TYR A 80 11.86 -0.31 12.48
N GLU A 81 11.19 -1.46 12.36
CA GLU A 81 11.12 -2.41 13.48
C GLU A 81 12.51 -2.92 13.87
N LYS A 82 13.32 -3.24 12.88
CA LYS A 82 14.68 -3.69 13.12
C LYS A 82 15.54 -2.61 13.74
N MET A 83 15.38 -1.37 13.29
CA MET A 83 16.07 -0.23 13.87
C MET A 83 15.70 -0.04 15.33
N ALA A 84 14.41 -0.15 15.65
CA ALA A 84 13.93 -0.02 17.03
C ALA A 84 14.51 -1.10 17.92
N GLU A 85 14.61 -2.34 17.40
CA GLU A 85 15.21 -3.44 18.14
C GLU A 85 16.69 -3.21 18.40
N LEU A 86 17.42 -2.72 17.40
CA LEU A 86 18.84 -2.39 17.56
C LEU A 86 19.05 -1.27 18.57
N GLU A 87 18.19 -0.25 18.58
CA GLU A 87 18.27 0.80 19.58
C GLU A 87 18.09 0.25 21.00
N LYS A 88 17.15 -0.65 21.17
CA LYS A 88 16.93 -1.33 22.45
C LYS A 88 18.17 -2.07 22.93
N ARG A 89 18.83 -2.79 22.02
CA ARG A 89 20.06 -3.52 22.34
C ARG A 89 21.20 -2.60 22.75
N LEU A 90 21.32 -1.48 22.04
CA LEU A 90 22.34 -0.49 22.35
C LEU A 90 22.10 0.14 23.72
N GLU A 91 20.86 0.47 24.05
CA GLU A 91 20.51 1.00 25.37
C GLU A 91 20.77 -0.01 26.47
N SER A 92 20.45 -1.27 26.21
CA SER A 92 20.70 -2.36 27.16
C SER A 92 22.19 -2.53 27.45
N GLN A 93 23.03 -2.38 26.45
CA GLN A 93 24.48 -2.49 26.61
C GLN A 93 25.12 -1.29 27.30
N ARG A 94 24.44 -0.17 27.29
CA ARG A 94 24.90 1.06 27.97
C ARG A 94 24.75 0.99 29.47
N GLY A 95 23.74 0.29 29.90
CA GLY A 95 23.34 0.24 31.26
C GLY A 95 24.14 -0.66 32.10
#